data_4c03f2a719d74164843274965610ad60
#
_entry.id   4c03f2a719d74164843274965610ad60
#
_cell.length_a   1.000
_cell.length_b   1.000
_cell.length_c   1.000
_cell.angle_alpha   90.00
_cell.angle_beta   90.00
_cell.angle_gamma   90.00
#
_symmetry.space_group_name_H-M   'P 1'
#
loop_
_entity.id
_entity.type
_entity.pdbx_description
1 polymer ?
#
loop_
_entity_poly.entity_id
_entity_poly.type
_entity_poly.pdbx_seq_one_letter_code
_entity_poly.pdbx_strand_id
1 'polypeptide(L)'
;MTRLILPICIIRLLSGCQDANPAEREWKEQLYKNLAIVGARNWIVIAESSFPAYMGTGIRTMVSDKTSDEVLLDVLNMLEEEAHVVPRIMISSELRSITEDYAPGIKRYRNNINKMLPGRQHFELMSRTINSLIEDAARQFNVLVIKTKTSLPYSNIYIELDSGYWNSE
;
A
#
# COMPACT_ATOMS: atom_id res chain seq x y z
N MET A 1 52.30 -5.32 47.99
CA MET A 1 51.59 -4.41 47.05
C MET A 1 50.86 -5.24 45.98
N THR A 2 49.63 -5.63 46.27
CA THR A 2 48.85 -6.55 45.44
C THR A 2 47.90 -5.69 44.58
N ARG A 3 48.10 -5.68 43.25
CA ARG A 3 47.24 -4.98 42.32
C ARG A 3 46.01 -5.84 41.97
N LEU A 4 44.86 -5.37 42.34
CA LEU A 4 43.55 -5.94 42.01
C LEU A 4 43.18 -5.51 40.58
N ILE A 5 43.12 -6.47 39.64
CA ILE A 5 42.66 -6.22 38.28
C ILE A 5 41.18 -6.53 38.21
N LEU A 6 40.33 -5.50 38.05
CA LEU A 6 38.90 -5.63 37.85
C LEU A 6 38.62 -6.01 36.39
N PRO A 7 37.84 -7.04 36.09
CA PRO A 7 37.45 -7.34 34.73
C PRO A 7 36.36 -6.35 34.27
N ILE A 8 36.61 -5.62 33.16
CA ILE A 8 35.64 -4.79 32.47
C ILE A 8 34.67 -5.71 31.75
N CYS A 9 33.45 -5.80 32.28
CA CYS A 9 32.34 -6.51 31.65
C CYS A 9 31.81 -5.67 30.48
N ILE A 10 32.21 -6.01 29.24
CA ILE A 10 31.69 -5.37 28.04
C ILE A 10 30.27 -5.93 27.80
N ILE A 11 29.25 -5.17 28.20
CA ILE A 11 27.84 -5.43 27.84
C ILE A 11 27.71 -5.11 26.37
N ARG A 12 27.71 -6.13 25.53
CA ARG A 12 27.26 -6.00 24.12
C ARG A 12 25.75 -5.78 24.13
N LEU A 13 25.34 -4.56 23.88
CA LEU A 13 23.95 -4.24 23.47
C LEU A 13 23.71 -4.92 22.12
N LEU A 14 23.08 -6.08 22.15
CA LEU A 14 22.47 -6.69 21.00
C LEU A 14 21.25 -5.81 20.64
N SER A 15 21.45 -4.85 19.75
CA SER A 15 20.34 -4.22 19.03
C SER A 15 19.64 -5.33 18.26
N GLY A 16 18.58 -5.89 18.83
CA GLY A 16 17.69 -6.81 18.14
C GLY A 16 17.09 -6.07 16.95
N CYS A 17 17.49 -6.43 15.74
CA CYS A 17 16.63 -6.21 14.59
C CYS A 17 15.29 -6.84 14.95
N GLN A 18 14.22 -6.03 15.11
CA GLN A 18 12.88 -6.55 15.18
C GLN A 18 12.64 -7.20 13.82
N ASP A 19 12.67 -8.53 13.80
CA ASP A 19 12.34 -9.30 12.62
C ASP A 19 10.91 -8.92 12.21
N ALA A 20 10.78 -8.34 11.01
CA ALA A 20 9.48 -8.01 10.45
C ALA A 20 8.62 -9.28 10.47
N ASN A 21 7.34 -9.13 10.86
CA ASN A 21 6.37 -10.23 10.84
C ASN A 21 6.49 -11.00 9.51
N PRO A 22 6.57 -12.33 9.51
CA PRO A 22 6.71 -13.12 8.29
C PRO A 22 5.68 -12.78 7.21
N ALA A 23 4.42 -12.55 7.59
CA ALA A 23 3.35 -12.14 6.65
C ALA A 23 3.62 -10.76 6.04
N GLU A 24 4.21 -9.84 6.81
CA GLU A 24 4.57 -8.51 6.33
C GLU A 24 5.73 -8.53 5.34
N ARG A 25 6.68 -9.43 5.52
CA ARG A 25 7.77 -9.66 4.57
C ARG A 25 7.24 -10.30 3.28
N GLU A 26 6.34 -11.25 3.39
CA GLU A 26 5.83 -12.04 2.28
C GLU A 26 5.11 -11.19 1.22
N TRP A 27 4.17 -10.31 1.63
CA TRP A 27 3.45 -9.49 0.64
C TRP A 27 4.37 -8.46 -0.04
N LYS A 28 5.34 -7.91 0.67
CA LYS A 28 6.33 -6.98 0.09
C LYS A 28 7.22 -7.66 -0.94
N GLU A 29 7.72 -8.85 -0.63
CA GLU A 29 8.51 -9.65 -1.58
C GLU A 29 7.69 -10.03 -2.82
N GLN A 30 6.42 -10.41 -2.61
CA GLN A 30 5.52 -10.71 -3.72
C GLN A 30 5.25 -9.47 -4.57
N LEU A 31 4.99 -8.32 -3.98
CA LEU A 31 4.79 -7.07 -4.71
C LEU A 31 6.05 -6.71 -5.50
N TYR A 32 7.21 -6.70 -4.86
CA TYR A 32 8.49 -6.38 -5.52
C TYR A 32 8.75 -7.25 -6.76
N LYS A 33 8.57 -8.57 -6.63
CA LYS A 33 8.71 -9.49 -7.77
C LYS A 33 7.71 -9.20 -8.91
N ASN A 34 6.52 -8.73 -8.56
CA ASN A 34 5.50 -8.39 -9.56
C ASN A 34 5.77 -7.01 -10.20
N LEU A 35 6.31 -6.03 -9.48
CA LEU A 35 6.63 -4.70 -10.02
C LEU A 35 7.58 -4.79 -11.23
N ALA A 36 8.52 -5.72 -11.23
CA ALA A 36 9.39 -5.97 -12.37
C ALA A 36 8.66 -6.49 -13.63
N ILE A 37 7.44 -7.00 -13.48
CA ILE A 37 6.65 -7.61 -14.56
C ILE A 37 5.54 -6.67 -15.04
N VAL A 38 4.95 -5.91 -14.10
CA VAL A 38 3.82 -5.03 -14.40
C VAL A 38 4.31 -3.68 -14.92
N GLY A 39 3.67 -3.17 -15.95
CA GLY A 39 3.93 -1.86 -16.54
C GLY A 39 2.66 -1.01 -16.57
N ALA A 40 2.59 -0.06 -17.50
CA ALA A 40 1.42 0.77 -17.68
C ALA A 40 0.12 -0.04 -17.82
N ARG A 41 -0.98 0.51 -17.36
CA ARG A 41 -2.35 -0.05 -17.31
C ARG A 41 -2.55 -1.21 -16.33
N ASN A 42 -1.51 -1.66 -15.61
CA ASN A 42 -1.69 -2.59 -14.49
C ASN A 42 -2.11 -1.81 -13.24
N TRP A 43 -2.71 -2.51 -12.29
CA TRP A 43 -3.29 -1.89 -11.10
C TRP A 43 -2.76 -2.49 -9.82
N ILE A 44 -2.63 -1.64 -8.80
CA ILE A 44 -2.46 -2.06 -7.41
C ILE A 44 -3.67 -1.57 -6.63
N VAL A 45 -4.33 -2.46 -5.91
CA VAL A 45 -5.48 -2.14 -5.05
C VAL A 45 -5.09 -2.40 -3.61
N ILE A 46 -5.05 -1.34 -2.80
CA ILE A 46 -4.89 -1.45 -1.35
C ILE A 46 -6.30 -1.52 -0.78
N ALA A 47 -6.68 -2.71 -0.35
CA ALA A 47 -8.06 -3.07 -0.05
C ALA A 47 -8.32 -3.16 1.45
N GLU A 48 -9.47 -2.66 1.87
CA GLU A 48 -9.98 -2.88 3.22
C GLU A 48 -10.35 -4.36 3.44
N SER A 49 -10.56 -4.76 4.70
CA SER A 49 -10.69 -6.16 5.08
C SER A 49 -11.91 -6.89 4.48
N SER A 50 -13.00 -6.19 4.18
CA SER A 50 -14.20 -6.76 3.57
C SER A 50 -14.23 -6.71 2.04
N PHE A 51 -13.18 -6.13 1.41
CA PHE A 51 -13.07 -6.10 -0.04
C PHE A 51 -13.22 -7.50 -0.65
N PRO A 52 -14.05 -7.68 -1.68
CA PRO A 52 -14.32 -9.00 -2.24
C PRO A 52 -13.06 -9.66 -2.82
N ALA A 53 -12.98 -10.97 -2.71
CA ALA A 53 -11.95 -11.74 -3.41
C ALA A 53 -12.39 -11.94 -4.86
N TYR A 54 -11.73 -11.26 -5.77
CA TYR A 54 -11.95 -11.44 -7.20
C TYR A 54 -11.28 -12.73 -7.70
N MET A 55 -11.97 -13.46 -8.57
CA MET A 55 -11.48 -14.69 -9.16
C MET A 55 -11.21 -14.49 -10.67
N GLY A 56 -10.03 -13.97 -10.99
CA GLY A 56 -9.58 -13.76 -12.37
C GLY A 56 -8.13 -14.17 -12.55
N THR A 57 -7.76 -14.65 -13.72
CA THR A 57 -6.39 -15.12 -14.02
C THR A 57 -5.34 -14.02 -13.90
N GLY A 58 -5.74 -12.75 -14.11
CA GLY A 58 -4.88 -11.57 -13.96
C GLY A 58 -4.89 -10.96 -12.55
N ILE A 59 -5.65 -11.53 -11.60
CA ILE A 59 -5.76 -10.98 -10.25
C ILE A 59 -4.92 -11.79 -9.28
N ARG A 60 -4.10 -11.11 -8.51
CA ARG A 60 -3.27 -11.70 -7.45
C ARG A 60 -3.57 -10.99 -6.14
N THR A 61 -3.93 -11.75 -5.12
CA THR A 61 -4.24 -11.21 -3.79
C THR A 61 -3.12 -11.55 -2.81
N MET A 62 -2.63 -10.53 -2.14
CA MET A 62 -1.68 -10.59 -1.03
C MET A 62 -2.36 -10.09 0.23
N VAL A 63 -1.84 -10.44 1.40
CA VAL A 63 -2.40 -10.01 2.69
C VAL A 63 -1.32 -9.33 3.52
N SER A 64 -1.63 -8.12 3.99
CA SER A 64 -0.82 -7.38 4.95
C SER A 64 -1.53 -7.32 6.31
N ASP A 65 -0.76 -7.31 7.38
CA ASP A 65 -1.27 -7.11 8.74
C ASP A 65 -1.26 -5.63 9.18
N LYS A 66 -0.98 -4.72 8.26
CA LYS A 66 -1.01 -3.25 8.43
C LYS A 66 -2.35 -2.64 8.04
N THR A 67 -2.51 -1.36 8.36
CA THR A 67 -3.62 -0.53 7.88
C THR A 67 -3.39 -0.05 6.44
N SER A 68 -4.46 0.35 5.75
CA SER A 68 -4.37 0.78 4.34
C SER A 68 -3.46 1.99 4.14
N ASP A 69 -3.43 2.93 5.08
CA ASP A 69 -2.56 4.10 5.04
C ASP A 69 -1.08 3.72 5.22
N GLU A 70 -0.77 2.76 6.11
CA GLU A 70 0.59 2.23 6.26
C GLU A 70 1.06 1.47 5.00
N VAL A 71 0.17 0.64 4.43
CA VAL A 71 0.46 -0.08 3.18
C VAL A 71 0.63 0.88 2.01
N LEU A 72 -0.18 1.96 1.94
CA LEU A 72 -0.01 2.99 0.91
C LEU A 72 1.39 3.59 0.95
N LEU A 73 1.88 3.95 2.13
CA LEU A 73 3.23 4.50 2.28
C LEU A 73 4.30 3.52 1.77
N ASP A 74 4.20 2.24 2.17
CA ASP A 74 5.13 1.21 1.71
C ASP A 74 5.09 1.05 0.18
N VAL A 75 3.90 0.99 -0.42
CA VAL A 75 3.71 0.84 -1.88
C VAL A 75 4.26 2.05 -2.63
N LEU A 76 4.00 3.28 -2.15
CA LEU A 76 4.51 4.48 -2.79
C LEU A 76 6.05 4.54 -2.77
N ASN A 77 6.66 4.18 -1.64
CA ASN A 77 8.12 4.10 -1.55
C ASN A 77 8.71 3.07 -2.53
N MET A 78 8.06 1.91 -2.68
CA MET A 78 8.49 0.90 -3.65
C MET A 78 8.35 1.38 -5.10
N LEU A 79 7.27 2.12 -5.41
CA LEU A 79 7.05 2.66 -6.76
C LEU A 79 7.99 3.82 -7.10
N GLU A 80 8.47 4.59 -6.11
CA GLU A 80 9.49 5.64 -6.32
C GLU A 80 10.84 5.08 -6.78
N GLU A 81 11.12 3.80 -6.50
CA GLU A 81 12.33 3.10 -6.98
C GLU A 81 12.20 2.60 -8.43
N GLU A 82 10.96 2.59 -8.98
CA GLU A 82 10.65 2.04 -10.29
C GLU A 82 10.52 3.14 -11.36
N ALA A 83 11.58 3.37 -12.12
CA ALA A 83 11.61 4.45 -13.13
C ALA A 83 10.64 4.25 -14.32
N HIS A 84 10.14 3.04 -14.54
CA HIS A 84 9.32 2.70 -15.71
C HIS A 84 7.82 2.94 -15.51
N VAL A 85 7.36 3.21 -14.28
CA VAL A 85 5.95 3.45 -13.96
C VAL A 85 5.76 4.67 -13.06
N VAL A 86 4.59 5.30 -13.20
CA VAL A 86 4.16 6.43 -12.37
C VAL A 86 2.78 6.11 -11.80
N PRO A 87 2.58 6.25 -10.48
CA PRO A 87 1.30 5.98 -9.85
C PRO A 87 0.27 7.08 -10.14
N ARG A 88 -0.91 6.69 -10.60
CA ARG A 88 -2.13 7.51 -10.65
C ARG A 88 -3.08 6.99 -9.58
N ILE A 89 -3.23 7.74 -8.50
CA ILE A 89 -3.95 7.30 -7.30
C ILE A 89 -5.43 7.67 -7.43
N MET A 90 -6.33 6.74 -7.16
CA MET A 90 -7.77 6.97 -7.11
C MET A 90 -8.32 6.58 -5.74
N ILE A 91 -9.13 7.44 -5.18
CA ILE A 91 -9.84 7.22 -3.92
C ILE A 91 -11.33 7.46 -4.10
N SER A 92 -12.13 6.81 -3.28
CA SER A 92 -13.60 6.95 -3.35
C SER A 92 -14.03 8.32 -2.87
N SER A 93 -14.77 9.06 -3.70
CA SER A 93 -15.32 10.38 -3.34
C SER A 93 -16.29 10.30 -2.15
N GLU A 94 -16.94 9.15 -1.94
CA GLU A 94 -17.83 8.87 -0.82
C GLU A 94 -17.11 8.93 0.52
N LEU A 95 -15.80 8.67 0.55
CA LEU A 95 -14.99 8.74 1.77
C LEU A 95 -15.11 10.09 2.50
N ARG A 96 -15.31 11.20 1.77
CA ARG A 96 -15.47 12.53 2.37
C ARG A 96 -16.71 12.63 3.26
N SER A 97 -17.78 11.93 2.89
CA SER A 97 -19.10 12.04 3.54
C SER A 97 -19.24 11.15 4.77
N ILE A 98 -18.30 10.24 5.00
CA ILE A 98 -18.34 9.33 6.15
C ILE A 98 -18.00 10.09 7.43
N THR A 99 -18.89 10.03 8.40
CA THR A 99 -18.71 10.69 9.70
C THR A 99 -17.95 9.82 10.69
N GLU A 100 -17.32 10.44 11.67
CA GLU A 100 -16.61 9.72 12.75
C GLU A 100 -17.56 8.87 13.60
N ASP A 101 -18.81 9.34 13.79
CA ASP A 101 -19.83 8.60 14.56
C ASP A 101 -20.29 7.33 13.82
N TYR A 102 -20.29 7.36 12.49
CA TYR A 102 -20.61 6.19 11.67
C TYR A 102 -19.43 5.22 11.54
N ALA A 103 -18.22 5.71 11.38
CA ALA A 103 -17.01 4.92 11.24
C ALA A 103 -15.87 5.52 12.09
N PRO A 104 -15.74 5.11 13.36
CA PRO A 104 -14.68 5.61 14.25
C PRO A 104 -13.28 5.39 13.64
N GLY A 105 -12.47 6.45 13.65
CA GLY A 105 -11.13 6.46 13.03
C GLY A 105 -11.08 6.99 11.60
N ILE A 106 -12.22 7.27 10.96
CA ILE A 106 -12.27 7.74 9.57
C ILE A 106 -11.59 9.10 9.37
N LYS A 107 -11.71 10.01 10.36
CA LYS A 107 -11.04 11.32 10.31
C LYS A 107 -9.53 11.18 10.32
N ARG A 108 -8.99 10.30 11.18
CA ARG A 108 -7.56 10.02 11.23
C ARG A 108 -7.08 9.42 9.90
N TYR A 109 -7.81 8.44 9.38
CA TYR A 109 -7.52 7.81 8.09
C TYR A 109 -7.45 8.85 6.97
N ARG A 110 -8.49 9.69 6.78
CA ARG A 110 -8.49 10.76 5.78
C ARG A 110 -7.30 11.71 5.92
N ASN A 111 -6.99 12.12 7.16
CA ASN A 111 -5.87 13.01 7.41
C ASN A 111 -4.53 12.36 7.02
N ASN A 112 -4.36 11.07 7.26
CA ASN A 112 -3.15 10.34 6.87
C ASN A 112 -3.03 10.24 5.35
N ILE A 113 -4.10 9.86 4.65
CA ILE A 113 -4.12 9.82 3.19
C ILE A 113 -3.82 11.21 2.61
N ASN A 114 -4.49 12.25 3.08
CA ASN A 114 -4.31 13.63 2.60
C ASN A 114 -2.88 14.16 2.80
N LYS A 115 -2.10 13.62 3.74
CA LYS A 115 -0.68 13.98 3.90
C LYS A 115 0.23 13.32 2.88
N MET A 116 -0.18 12.19 2.31
CA MET A 116 0.62 11.41 1.36
C MET A 116 0.36 11.79 -0.11
N LEU A 117 -0.79 12.42 -0.40
CA LEU A 117 -1.20 12.77 -1.76
C LEU A 117 -0.52 14.03 -2.37
N PRO A 118 -0.12 15.08 -1.60
CA PRO A 118 0.46 16.28 -2.19
C PRO A 118 1.67 15.97 -3.08
N GLY A 119 1.71 16.60 -4.25
CA GLY A 119 2.75 16.35 -5.26
C GLY A 119 2.56 15.09 -6.10
N ARG A 120 1.52 14.29 -5.84
CA ARG A 120 1.19 13.08 -6.61
C ARG A 120 -0.11 13.27 -7.41
N GLN A 121 -0.18 12.64 -8.57
CA GLN A 121 -1.39 12.64 -9.37
C GLN A 121 -2.46 11.78 -8.69
N HIS A 122 -3.56 12.40 -8.26
CA HIS A 122 -4.65 11.70 -7.60
C HIS A 122 -6.02 12.22 -8.04
N PHE A 123 -7.01 11.34 -7.98
CA PHE A 123 -8.39 11.59 -8.38
C PHE A 123 -9.36 11.06 -7.34
N GLU A 124 -10.45 11.79 -7.16
CA GLU A 124 -11.58 11.33 -6.37
C GLU A 124 -12.74 10.98 -7.30
N LEU A 125 -13.11 9.73 -7.33
CA LEU A 125 -14.16 9.19 -8.18
C LEU A 125 -15.18 8.42 -7.35
N MET A 126 -16.41 8.30 -7.84
CA MET A 126 -17.40 7.43 -7.19
C MET A 126 -16.91 5.97 -7.20
N SER A 127 -17.09 5.26 -6.09
CA SER A 127 -16.67 3.85 -5.93
C SER A 127 -17.15 2.97 -7.07
N ARG A 128 -18.40 3.15 -7.53
CA ARG A 128 -18.93 2.39 -8.66
C ARG A 128 -18.15 2.59 -9.95
N THR A 129 -17.66 3.82 -10.19
CA THR A 129 -16.83 4.14 -11.36
C THR A 129 -15.48 3.44 -11.27
N ILE A 130 -14.84 3.50 -10.10
CA ILE A 130 -13.54 2.84 -9.89
C ILE A 130 -13.69 1.33 -10.03
N ASN A 131 -14.73 0.73 -9.46
CA ASN A 131 -14.98 -0.71 -9.57
C ASN A 131 -15.14 -1.14 -11.03
N SER A 132 -15.88 -0.37 -11.86
CA SER A 132 -16.00 -0.64 -13.29
C SER A 132 -14.64 -0.59 -14.00
N LEU A 133 -13.77 0.38 -13.67
CA LEU A 133 -12.43 0.47 -14.23
C LEU A 133 -11.57 -0.76 -13.85
N ILE A 134 -11.65 -1.21 -12.60
CA ILE A 134 -10.94 -2.41 -12.15
C ILE A 134 -11.44 -3.68 -12.83
N GLU A 135 -12.76 -3.83 -12.94
CA GLU A 135 -13.37 -4.97 -13.63
C GLU A 135 -12.96 -5.04 -15.11
N ASP A 136 -12.90 -3.89 -15.79
CA ASP A 136 -12.45 -3.82 -17.17
C ASP A 136 -10.94 -4.08 -17.28
N ALA A 137 -10.14 -3.52 -16.40
CA ALA A 137 -8.69 -3.74 -16.34
C ALA A 137 -8.36 -5.22 -16.09
N ALA A 138 -9.07 -5.87 -15.17
CA ALA A 138 -8.82 -7.26 -14.78
C ALA A 138 -9.04 -8.27 -15.92
N ARG A 139 -9.71 -7.87 -17.01
CA ARG A 139 -9.90 -8.71 -18.20
C ARG A 139 -8.67 -8.77 -19.10
N GLN A 140 -7.78 -7.78 -19.01
CA GLN A 140 -6.67 -7.60 -19.95
C GLN A 140 -5.32 -7.39 -19.26
N PHE A 141 -5.30 -6.88 -18.04
CA PHE A 141 -4.12 -6.47 -17.29
C PHE A 141 -4.06 -7.15 -15.93
N ASN A 142 -2.90 -7.07 -15.29
CA ASN A 142 -2.76 -7.56 -13.93
C ASN A 142 -3.36 -6.55 -12.93
N VAL A 143 -4.05 -7.09 -11.92
CA VAL A 143 -4.54 -6.37 -10.75
C VAL A 143 -3.96 -7.01 -9.50
N LEU A 144 -3.08 -6.30 -8.82
CA LEU A 144 -2.44 -6.73 -7.60
C LEU A 144 -3.26 -6.19 -6.41
N VAL A 145 -3.90 -7.06 -5.66
CA VAL A 145 -4.72 -6.69 -4.51
C VAL A 145 -3.95 -6.95 -3.22
N ILE A 146 -3.80 -5.94 -2.37
CA ILE A 146 -3.20 -6.06 -1.04
C ILE A 146 -4.31 -5.84 -0.02
N LYS A 147 -4.81 -6.92 0.58
CA LYS A 147 -5.80 -6.83 1.66
C LYS A 147 -5.14 -6.41 2.95
N THR A 148 -5.76 -5.45 3.64
CA THR A 148 -5.25 -4.84 4.86
C THR A 148 -6.15 -5.11 6.05
N LYS A 149 -5.73 -4.70 7.26
CA LYS A 149 -6.56 -4.74 8.48
C LYS A 149 -7.61 -3.63 8.56
N THR A 150 -7.56 -2.66 7.68
CA THR A 150 -8.51 -1.54 7.70
C THR A 150 -9.94 -2.07 7.48
N SER A 151 -10.87 -1.67 8.35
CA SER A 151 -12.29 -2.01 8.26
C SER A 151 -13.15 -0.75 8.17
N LEU A 152 -12.68 0.27 7.48
CA LEU A 152 -13.37 1.53 7.27
C LEU A 152 -14.07 1.54 5.91
N PRO A 153 -15.33 2.03 5.81
CA PRO A 153 -16.03 2.09 4.54
C PRO A 153 -15.36 3.05 3.57
N TYR A 154 -15.31 2.69 2.30
CA TYR A 154 -14.72 3.47 1.21
C TYR A 154 -13.23 3.80 1.38
N SER A 155 -12.50 3.01 2.18
CA SER A 155 -11.07 3.20 2.45
C SER A 155 -10.14 2.49 1.47
N ASN A 156 -10.68 1.87 0.42
CA ASN A 156 -9.87 1.29 -0.62
C ASN A 156 -9.12 2.38 -1.40
N ILE A 157 -7.87 2.10 -1.72
CA ILE A 157 -7.02 2.97 -2.54
C ILE A 157 -6.65 2.19 -3.80
N TYR A 158 -6.82 2.82 -4.93
CA TYR A 158 -6.58 2.22 -6.24
C TYR A 158 -5.47 2.98 -6.94
N ILE A 159 -4.47 2.28 -7.42
CA ILE A 159 -3.30 2.84 -8.09
C ILE A 159 -3.23 2.23 -9.49
N GLU A 160 -3.53 3.03 -10.50
CA GLU A 160 -3.22 2.68 -11.88
C GLU A 160 -1.75 3.02 -12.14
N LEU A 161 -1.01 2.09 -12.71
CA LEU A 161 0.35 2.34 -13.14
C LEU A 161 0.31 2.98 -14.54
N ASP A 162 0.86 4.17 -14.68
CA ASP A 162 1.07 4.82 -15.97
C ASP A 162 2.54 4.69 -16.40
N SER A 163 2.83 4.95 -17.67
CA SER A 163 4.22 4.89 -18.13
C SER A 163 5.02 6.08 -17.63
N GLY A 164 6.24 5.84 -17.14
CA GLY A 164 7.15 6.87 -16.68
C GLY A 164 7.78 7.74 -17.77
N TYR A 165 7.51 7.45 -19.05
CA TYR A 165 8.19 8.10 -20.18
C TYR A 165 7.84 9.57 -20.40
N TRP A 166 6.70 10.03 -19.90
CA TRP A 166 6.17 11.38 -20.20
C TRP A 166 6.34 12.38 -19.07
N ASN A 167 7.01 12.02 -17.99
CA ASN A 167 7.21 12.90 -16.82
C ASN A 167 8.57 13.61 -16.78
N SER A 168 9.24 13.74 -17.90
CA SER A 168 10.57 14.36 -18.01
C SER A 168 10.54 15.80 -18.56
N GLU A 169 9.44 16.56 -18.28
CA GLU A 169 9.41 18.02 -18.52
C GLU A 169 9.09 18.80 -17.25
#